data_678731919d2e1ce29613fc554c742a79
#
_entry.id   678731919d2e1ce29613fc554c742a79
#
_cell.length_a   1.000
_cell.length_b   1.000
_cell.length_c   1.000
_cell.angle_alpha   90.00
_cell.angle_beta   90.00
_cell.angle_gamma   90.00
#
_symmetry.space_group_name_H-M   'P 1'
#
loop_
_entity.id
_entity.type
_entity.pdbx_description
1 polymer ?
#
loop_
_entity_poly.entity_id
_entity_poly.type
_entity_poly.pdbx_seq_one_letter_code
_entity_poly.pdbx_strand_id
1 'polypeptide(L)'
;GLPIEMIEVPEDPVYINGETRIQPGDFAVIAAGDSMIGVGISDGNKCIIRPQNCVENGQIALVAVGDSSTIKRFFMDEDGFRLVPCNPDSPVQNYPPDASIRVLGRLISVVK
;
A
#
# COMPACT_ATOMS: atom_id res chain seq x y z
N GLY A 1 3.08 -5.16 10.71
CA GLY A 1 3.83 -6.22 10.06
C GLY A 1 5.10 -6.57 10.80
N LEU A 2 5.59 -7.76 10.60
CA LEU A 2 6.86 -8.18 11.18
C LEU A 2 8.01 -7.54 10.42
N PRO A 3 9.07 -7.05 11.12
CA PRO A 3 10.27 -6.59 10.43
C PRO A 3 10.87 -7.75 9.65
N ILE A 4 11.20 -7.48 8.40
CA ILE A 4 11.79 -8.50 7.56
C ILE A 4 13.29 -8.29 7.54
N GLU A 5 13.96 -8.91 8.49
CA GLU A 5 15.43 -8.88 8.53
C GLU A 5 16.04 -9.81 7.49
N MET A 6 15.26 -10.78 7.00
CA MET A 6 15.73 -11.78 6.04
C MET A 6 14.60 -12.11 5.07
N ILE A 7 14.35 -11.25 4.09
CA ILE A 7 13.54 -11.65 2.95
C ILE A 7 14.45 -12.35 1.96
N GLU A 8 14.16 -13.62 1.72
CA GLU A 8 14.62 -14.23 0.47
C GLU A 8 13.92 -13.46 -0.66
N VAL A 9 14.70 -13.00 -1.63
CA VAL A 9 14.12 -12.38 -2.80
C VAL A 9 13.22 -13.42 -3.45
N PRO A 10 11.90 -13.17 -3.55
CA PRO A 10 10.99 -14.12 -4.15
C PRO A 10 11.36 -14.35 -5.61
N GLU A 11 11.10 -15.55 -6.11
CA GLU A 11 11.47 -15.93 -7.48
C GLU A 11 10.78 -15.05 -8.54
N ASP A 12 9.53 -14.63 -8.30
CA ASP A 12 8.75 -13.84 -9.25
C ASP A 12 7.99 -12.71 -8.54
N PRO A 13 8.69 -11.69 -7.99
CA PRO A 13 7.98 -10.55 -7.41
C PRO A 13 7.33 -9.71 -8.50
N VAL A 14 6.11 -9.25 -8.25
CA VAL A 14 5.46 -8.26 -9.12
C VAL A 14 5.76 -6.88 -8.53
N TYR A 15 6.52 -6.07 -9.25
CA TYR A 15 6.91 -4.73 -8.79
C TYR A 15 5.82 -3.70 -9.12
N ILE A 16 5.61 -2.78 -8.19
CA ILE A 16 4.55 -1.77 -8.23
C ILE A 16 5.19 -0.39 -8.12
N ASN A 17 4.49 0.64 -8.59
CA ASN A 17 4.94 2.03 -8.49
C ASN A 17 6.30 2.31 -9.15
N GLY A 18 6.65 1.56 -10.20
CA GLY A 18 7.89 1.75 -10.93
C GLY A 18 9.13 1.18 -10.26
N GLU A 19 8.96 0.42 -9.18
CA GLU A 19 10.09 -0.20 -8.50
C GLU A 19 10.65 -1.39 -9.28
N THR A 20 11.94 -1.66 -9.08
CA THR A 20 12.65 -2.72 -9.79
C THR A 20 13.30 -3.74 -8.87
N ARG A 21 13.35 -3.48 -7.57
CA ARG A 21 13.96 -4.40 -6.60
C ARG A 21 13.53 -4.09 -5.16
N ILE A 22 13.58 -5.12 -4.32
CA ILE A 22 13.41 -5.01 -2.88
C ILE A 22 14.75 -4.58 -2.28
N GLN A 23 14.71 -3.69 -1.28
CA GLN A 23 15.90 -3.11 -0.64
C GLN A 23 15.91 -3.38 0.86
N PRO A 24 17.09 -3.29 1.52
CA PRO A 24 17.14 -3.32 2.98
C PRO A 24 16.23 -2.25 3.60
N GLY A 25 15.54 -2.62 4.68
CA GLY A 25 14.58 -1.76 5.35
C GLY A 25 13.14 -1.94 4.86
N ASP A 26 12.93 -2.54 3.70
CA ASP A 26 11.59 -2.89 3.24
C ASP A 26 10.99 -3.95 4.16
N PHE A 27 9.67 -3.88 4.37
CA PHE A 27 8.98 -4.84 5.24
C PHE A 27 7.72 -5.37 4.55
N ALA A 28 7.17 -6.45 5.07
CA ALA A 28 5.99 -7.08 4.50
C ALA A 28 4.76 -6.89 5.38
N VAL A 29 3.62 -6.71 4.73
CA VAL A 29 2.30 -6.84 5.35
C VAL A 29 1.47 -7.81 4.51
N ILE A 30 0.51 -8.45 5.16
CA ILE A 30 -0.40 -9.38 4.48
C ILE A 30 -1.66 -8.62 4.10
N ALA A 31 -1.99 -8.66 2.82
CA ALA A 31 -3.21 -8.04 2.31
C ALA A 31 -4.44 -8.77 2.84
N ALA A 32 -5.46 -8.02 3.25
CA ALA A 32 -6.76 -8.53 3.65
C ALA A 32 -7.83 -7.99 2.72
N GLY A 33 -8.69 -8.90 2.25
CA GLY A 33 -9.79 -8.53 1.36
C GLY A 33 -9.36 -8.41 -0.10
N ASP A 34 -10.24 -7.84 -0.92
CA ASP A 34 -10.12 -7.82 -2.38
C ASP A 34 -10.12 -6.40 -2.98
N SER A 35 -9.98 -5.37 -2.15
CA SER A 35 -10.10 -3.98 -2.61
C SER A 35 -9.05 -3.57 -3.63
N MET A 36 -7.95 -4.31 -3.74
CA MET A 36 -6.85 -4.01 -4.65
C MET A 36 -6.63 -5.10 -5.69
N ILE A 37 -7.64 -5.93 -5.95
CA ILE A 37 -7.53 -7.08 -6.86
C ILE A 37 -7.22 -6.64 -8.31
N GLY A 38 -7.64 -5.45 -8.71
CA GLY A 38 -7.39 -4.93 -10.07
C GLY A 38 -5.92 -4.70 -10.40
N VAL A 39 -5.05 -4.59 -9.39
CA VAL A 39 -3.59 -4.52 -9.57
C VAL A 39 -2.90 -5.82 -9.15
N GLY A 40 -3.66 -6.89 -8.99
CA GLY A 40 -3.10 -8.21 -8.70
C GLY A 40 -2.85 -8.49 -7.23
N ILE A 41 -3.41 -7.71 -6.31
CA ILE A 41 -3.29 -7.95 -4.87
C ILE A 41 -4.52 -8.71 -4.39
N SER A 42 -4.35 -9.98 -4.06
CA SER A 42 -5.41 -10.83 -3.53
C SER A 42 -5.28 -10.97 -2.02
N ASP A 43 -6.37 -11.34 -1.38
CA ASP A 43 -6.37 -11.66 0.05
C ASP A 43 -5.28 -12.69 0.37
N GLY A 44 -4.49 -12.41 1.40
CA GLY A 44 -3.39 -13.27 1.82
C GLY A 44 -2.06 -13.03 1.11
N ASN A 45 -2.02 -12.18 0.08
CA ASN A 45 -0.76 -11.86 -0.60
C ASN A 45 0.15 -11.05 0.32
N LYS A 46 1.45 -11.30 0.19
CA LYS A 46 2.47 -10.55 0.91
C LYS A 46 2.81 -9.29 0.12
N CYS A 47 2.61 -8.14 0.73
CA CYS A 47 2.89 -6.84 0.13
C CYS A 47 4.16 -6.27 0.75
N ILE A 48 5.15 -5.95 -0.08
CA ILE A 48 6.42 -5.38 0.38
C ILE A 48 6.30 -3.87 0.36
N ILE A 49 6.61 -3.26 1.49
CA ILE A 49 6.43 -1.83 1.74
C ILE A 49 7.79 -1.18 2.01
N ARG A 50 8.06 -0.07 1.35
CA ARG A 50 9.21 0.78 1.66
C ARG A 50 8.79 1.90 2.60
N PRO A 51 9.36 1.99 3.81
CA PRO A 51 8.99 3.04 4.76
C PRO A 51 9.26 4.42 4.18
N GLN A 52 8.24 5.25 4.16
CA GLN A 52 8.31 6.67 3.84
C GLN A 52 7.04 7.34 4.30
N ASN A 53 7.08 8.65 4.55
CA ASN A 53 5.95 9.39 5.12
C ASN A 53 5.12 10.14 4.08
N CYS A 54 5.47 10.06 2.82
CA CYS A 54 4.69 10.63 1.73
C CYS A 54 4.89 9.81 0.46
N VAL A 55 3.92 9.89 -0.43
CA VAL A 55 3.96 9.31 -1.77
C VAL A 55 3.37 10.32 -2.75
N GLU A 56 3.65 10.13 -4.03
CA GLU A 56 3.01 10.92 -5.07
C GLU A 56 1.56 10.50 -5.23
N ASN A 57 0.70 11.46 -5.59
CA ASN A 57 -0.69 11.18 -5.85
C ASN A 57 -0.83 10.09 -6.93
N GLY A 58 -1.66 9.09 -6.64
CA GLY A 58 -1.88 7.93 -7.51
C GLY A 58 -1.01 6.74 -7.23
N GLN A 59 0.04 6.86 -6.42
CA GLN A 59 0.83 5.71 -5.98
C GLN A 59 0.06 4.89 -4.95
N ILE A 60 0.35 3.59 -4.93
CA ILE A 60 -0.22 2.67 -3.95
C ILE A 60 0.62 2.71 -2.69
N ALA A 61 -0.03 2.93 -1.55
CA ALA A 61 0.63 3.11 -0.26
C ALA A 61 -0.04 2.29 0.82
N LEU A 62 0.74 1.98 1.84
CA LEU A 62 0.23 1.55 3.13
C LEU A 62 -0.10 2.81 3.93
N VAL A 63 -1.36 2.96 4.32
CA VAL A 63 -1.89 4.18 4.92
C VAL A 63 -2.51 3.85 6.27
N ALA A 64 -2.12 4.59 7.30
CA ALA A 64 -2.77 4.51 8.61
C ALA A 64 -4.03 5.40 8.59
N VAL A 65 -5.15 4.82 9.02
CA VAL A 65 -6.43 5.49 9.16
C VAL A 65 -6.89 5.27 10.60
N GLY A 66 -6.68 6.27 11.45
CA GLY A 66 -6.87 6.09 12.89
C GLY A 66 -6.01 4.94 13.42
N ASP A 67 -6.62 3.95 14.03
CA ASP A 67 -5.94 2.77 14.60
C ASP A 67 -5.77 1.61 13.59
N SER A 68 -6.23 1.79 12.36
CA SER A 68 -6.18 0.76 11.32
C SER A 68 -5.18 1.14 10.24
N SER A 69 -4.83 0.17 9.39
CA SER A 69 -4.04 0.45 8.19
C SER A 69 -4.66 -0.27 6.98
N THR A 70 -4.41 0.31 5.80
CA THR A 70 -4.96 -0.22 4.55
C THR A 70 -3.98 0.06 3.40
N ILE A 71 -4.08 -0.71 2.34
CA ILE A 71 -3.32 -0.50 1.10
C ILE A 71 -4.30 0.00 0.05
N LYS A 72 -4.04 1.19 -0.47
CA LYS A 72 -4.89 1.88 -1.46
C LYS A 72 -4.04 2.79 -2.34
N ARG A 73 -4.59 3.21 -3.48
CA ARG A 73 -4.07 4.37 -4.18
C ARG A 73 -4.35 5.60 -3.33
N PHE A 74 -3.32 6.37 -3.09
CA PHE A 74 -3.37 7.52 -2.21
C PHE A 74 -3.41 8.81 -3.02
N PHE A 75 -4.32 9.69 -2.65
CA PHE A 75 -4.41 11.05 -3.20
C PHE A 75 -4.60 12.03 -2.06
N MET A 76 -3.92 13.16 -2.15
CA MET A 76 -4.05 14.25 -1.20
C MET A 76 -4.09 15.57 -1.97
N ASP A 77 -5.05 16.42 -1.62
CA ASP A 77 -5.15 17.78 -2.12
C ASP A 77 -5.69 18.70 -1.01
N GLU A 78 -6.00 19.95 -1.34
CA GLU A 78 -6.50 20.91 -0.37
C GLU A 78 -7.86 20.53 0.23
N ASP A 79 -8.63 19.70 -0.46
CA ASP A 79 -9.95 19.22 0.01
C ASP A 79 -9.85 18.00 0.93
N GLY A 80 -8.69 17.40 1.05
CA GLY A 80 -8.46 16.27 1.94
C GLY A 80 -7.79 15.08 1.27
N PHE A 81 -8.10 13.88 1.77
CA PHE A 81 -7.50 12.63 1.33
C PHE A 81 -8.52 11.76 0.62
N ARG A 82 -8.06 11.05 -0.40
CA ARG A 82 -8.84 9.99 -1.05
C ARG A 82 -8.04 8.70 -1.05
N LEU A 83 -8.66 7.63 -0.60
CA LEU A 83 -8.11 6.29 -0.66
C LEU A 83 -8.91 5.54 -1.71
N VAL A 84 -8.28 5.25 -2.84
CA VAL A 84 -8.95 4.70 -4.01
C VAL A 84 -8.60 3.22 -4.16
N PRO A 85 -9.60 2.33 -4.07
CA PRO A 85 -9.39 0.91 -4.31
C PRO A 85 -9.17 0.62 -5.80
N CYS A 86 -8.61 -0.53 -6.10
CA CYS A 86 -8.49 -1.07 -7.45
C CYS A 86 -9.45 -2.25 -7.62
N ASN A 87 -10.71 -1.99 -7.35
CA ASN A 87 -11.81 -2.93 -7.48
C ASN A 87 -13.09 -2.11 -7.68
N PRO A 88 -13.82 -2.28 -8.80
CA PRO A 88 -15.03 -1.49 -9.06
C PRO A 88 -16.15 -1.71 -8.04
N ASP A 89 -16.12 -2.82 -7.31
CA ASP A 89 -17.11 -3.14 -6.29
C ASP A 89 -16.77 -2.53 -4.91
N SER A 90 -15.58 -1.92 -4.77
CA SER A 90 -15.15 -1.29 -3.53
C SER A 90 -15.30 0.23 -3.61
N PRO A 91 -15.80 0.90 -2.56
CA PRO A 91 -16.01 2.35 -2.62
C PRO A 91 -14.70 3.13 -2.44
N VAL A 92 -14.64 4.31 -3.06
CA VAL A 92 -13.61 5.30 -2.76
C VAL A 92 -13.89 5.87 -1.37
N GLN A 93 -12.86 6.00 -0.56
CA GLN A 93 -12.95 6.58 0.78
C GLN A 93 -12.41 8.01 0.76
N ASN A 94 -13.24 8.97 1.14
CA ASN A 94 -12.89 10.38 1.19
C ASN A 94 -12.80 10.85 2.64
N TYR A 95 -11.76 11.60 2.95
CA TYR A 95 -11.50 12.12 4.29
C TYR A 95 -11.18 13.60 4.24
N PRO A 96 -11.61 14.38 5.24
CA PRO A 96 -11.28 15.81 5.31
C PRO A 96 -9.78 16.03 5.59
N PRO A 97 -9.26 17.26 5.36
CA PRO A 97 -7.82 17.53 5.55
C PRO A 97 -7.31 17.32 6.98
N ASP A 98 -8.19 17.41 7.97
CA ASP A 98 -7.85 17.23 9.38
C ASP A 98 -8.05 15.77 9.87
N ALA A 99 -8.39 14.85 8.98
CA ALA A 99 -8.53 13.45 9.36
C ALA A 99 -7.19 12.85 9.79
N SER A 100 -7.25 11.86 10.68
CA SER A 100 -6.07 11.12 11.13
C SER A 100 -5.63 10.11 10.09
N ILE A 101 -5.02 10.61 9.02
CA ILE A 101 -4.53 9.83 7.87
C ILE A 101 -3.03 10.04 7.78
N ARG A 102 -2.28 8.95 7.65
CA ARG A 102 -0.82 9.02 7.57
C ARG A 102 -0.28 7.94 6.65
N VAL A 103 0.59 8.31 5.72
CA VAL A 103 1.33 7.36 4.89
C VAL A 103 2.40 6.68 5.74
N LEU A 104 2.42 5.36 5.73
CA LEU A 104 3.42 4.55 6.43
C LEU A 104 4.52 4.09 5.47
N GLY A 105 4.19 3.93 4.20
CA GLY A 105 5.15 3.51 3.21
C GLY A 105 4.53 3.34 1.83
N ARG A 106 5.41 3.14 0.85
CA ARG A 106 5.04 2.91 -0.54
C ARG A 106 5.06 1.42 -0.86
N LEU A 107 4.08 0.94 -1.60
CA LEU A 107 4.08 -0.45 -2.07
C LEU A 107 5.18 -0.64 -3.12
N ILE A 108 6.06 -1.60 -2.89
CA ILE A 108 7.20 -1.92 -3.76
C ILE A 108 6.90 -3.13 -4.62
N SER A 109 6.34 -4.17 -4.01
CA SER A 109 6.17 -5.47 -4.67
C SER A 109 5.06 -6.27 -4.02
N VAL A 110 4.49 -7.17 -4.78
CA VAL A 110 3.53 -8.16 -4.31
C VAL A 110 4.12 -9.55 -4.51
N VAL A 111 4.11 -10.34 -3.47
CA VAL A 111 4.57 -11.73 -3.49
C VAL A 111 3.35 -12.63 -3.38
N LYS A 112 3.22 -13.48 -4.33
CA LYS A 112 2.10 -14.42 -4.44
C LYS A 112 2.34 -15.70 -3.62
#